data_d2e8b1ea7b9f28428bc7801b8e67511b
#
_entry.id   d2e8b1ea7b9f28428bc7801b8e67511b
#
_cell.length_a   1.000
_cell.length_b   1.000
_cell.length_c   1.000
_cell.angle_alpha   90.00
_cell.angle_beta   90.00
_cell.angle_gamma   90.00
#
_symmetry.space_group_name_H-M   'P 1'
#
loop_
_entity.id
_entity.type
_entity.pdbx_description
1 polymer ?
#
loop_
_entity_poly.entity_id
_entity_poly.type
_entity_poly.pdbx_seq_one_letter_code
_entity_poly.pdbx_strand_id
1 'polypeptide(L)'
;DSAEEMTLLSKSLQILPEKFHGLTDTDMRYRQRYIDLIMNQESKEVFIKRSKILKEIRNFLADRDFMEVETPMLVSNAGGAAARPFETHYNALNEDVKLRISLELYLKRLIVGGLERVYEIGRVFRNEGVDTRHNPEFTLMELYQAYTDYEGMMELTESMFRYLAEKVCGSTKISYNGIEIDLGKPFTRMTMNDAIKKYTGIDFDTVADDAAAKKLAEEHHIAYEERHKKGDIINLFFEEFCEKELIQPTFIMDHPIEISPLTKKKPSDPTKVERFELFINTWEMCNAYSELNDPIDQRERFAAQDANAAAGDDEAEHTDEDFLNALEIGMPPTGGIGYGIDRLVMLLTDSAAIRDVLLFPTMKSLGSDKQENKASKSTTTENCDQIATVEEKIDFSNVKIEPLFEETVDFDTFSKSDFRAVKVKECVAVPKSKKLLQFTLDDGTGVDRTILSGIHSYYEPEELVGKTLIAITNLPPCLLYTSDAADDRIS
;
A
#
# COMPACT_ATOMS: atom_id res chain seq x y z
N ASP A 1 46.51 -2.89 -26.03
CA ASP A 1 47.14 -3.45 -24.82
C ASP A 1 46.97 -4.97 -24.89
N SER A 2 48.05 -5.71 -24.68
CA SER A 2 48.02 -7.19 -24.57
C SER A 2 48.06 -7.55 -23.09
N ALA A 3 47.18 -8.46 -22.66
CA ALA A 3 47.19 -8.97 -21.30
C ALA A 3 48.31 -10.00 -21.14
N GLU A 4 49.15 -9.84 -20.15
CA GLU A 4 50.23 -10.77 -19.84
C GLU A 4 49.78 -11.86 -18.86
N GLU A 5 48.73 -11.60 -18.06
CA GLU A 5 48.14 -12.56 -17.13
C GLU A 5 46.64 -12.37 -17.03
N MET A 6 45.89 -13.46 -16.87
CA MET A 6 44.44 -13.47 -16.63
C MET A 6 44.12 -14.37 -15.45
N THR A 7 43.43 -13.79 -14.46
CA THR A 7 42.90 -14.55 -13.31
C THR A 7 41.40 -14.58 -13.34
N LEU A 8 40.82 -15.78 -13.31
CA LEU A 8 39.36 -15.94 -13.20
C LEU A 8 38.90 -15.68 -11.75
N LEU A 9 38.21 -14.56 -11.53
CA LEU A 9 37.76 -14.16 -10.20
C LEU A 9 36.45 -14.81 -9.79
N SER A 10 35.56 -15.10 -10.74
CA SER A 10 34.28 -15.76 -10.48
C SER A 10 33.79 -16.53 -11.72
N LYS A 11 32.89 -17.48 -11.52
CA LYS A 11 32.25 -18.23 -12.61
C LYS A 11 30.89 -17.60 -12.95
N SER A 12 30.67 -17.28 -14.22
CA SER A 12 29.36 -16.91 -14.77
C SER A 12 28.80 -18.10 -15.51
N LEU A 13 27.72 -18.69 -14.99
CA LEU A 13 27.10 -19.92 -15.53
C LEU A 13 25.91 -19.64 -16.44
N GLN A 14 25.40 -18.38 -16.47
CA GLN A 14 24.28 -18.00 -17.31
C GLN A 14 24.73 -17.03 -18.40
N ILE A 15 24.10 -17.17 -19.56
CA ILE A 15 24.32 -16.31 -20.72
C ILE A 15 23.48 -15.05 -20.52
N LEU A 16 24.08 -13.87 -20.63
CA LEU A 16 23.35 -12.59 -20.63
C LEU A 16 22.50 -12.48 -21.91
N PRO A 17 21.37 -11.75 -21.87
CA PRO A 17 20.60 -11.38 -23.06
C PRO A 17 21.48 -10.74 -24.14
N GLU A 18 21.03 -10.76 -25.39
CA GLU A 18 21.79 -10.19 -26.51
C GLU A 18 22.09 -8.71 -26.28
N LYS A 19 23.38 -8.34 -26.43
CA LYS A 19 23.91 -7.02 -26.12
C LYS A 19 23.27 -5.87 -26.92
N PHE A 20 22.72 -6.15 -28.11
CA PHE A 20 22.19 -5.12 -29.02
C PHE A 20 20.74 -4.72 -28.73
N HIS A 21 19.99 -5.53 -28.03
CA HIS A 21 18.57 -5.25 -27.71
C HIS A 21 18.32 -4.99 -26.23
N GLY A 22 19.32 -5.21 -25.36
CA GLY A 22 19.16 -5.07 -23.92
C GLY A 22 18.11 -6.04 -23.36
N LEU A 23 17.70 -5.81 -22.12
CA LEU A 23 16.55 -6.45 -21.52
C LEU A 23 15.32 -5.53 -21.76
N THR A 24 14.51 -5.85 -22.76
CA THR A 24 13.36 -5.02 -23.21
C THR A 24 12.07 -5.31 -22.45
N ASP A 25 11.93 -6.52 -21.93
CA ASP A 25 10.78 -6.91 -21.12
C ASP A 25 10.80 -6.18 -19.77
N THR A 26 9.83 -5.30 -19.56
CA THR A 26 9.73 -4.44 -18.37
C THR A 26 9.56 -5.26 -17.08
N ASP A 27 8.76 -6.35 -17.12
CA ASP A 27 8.56 -7.19 -15.94
C ASP A 27 9.86 -7.90 -15.53
N MET A 28 10.58 -8.43 -16.50
CA MET A 28 11.90 -9.04 -16.28
C MET A 28 12.93 -8.03 -15.80
N ARG A 29 12.91 -6.77 -16.27
CA ARG A 29 13.78 -5.69 -15.78
C ARG A 29 13.59 -5.45 -14.28
N TYR A 30 12.36 -5.46 -13.81
CA TYR A 30 12.07 -5.27 -12.39
C TYR A 30 12.44 -6.49 -11.53
N ARG A 31 12.17 -7.72 -12.03
CA ARG A 31 12.47 -8.97 -11.31
C ARG A 31 13.95 -9.31 -11.28
N GLN A 32 14.66 -9.05 -12.37
CA GLN A 32 16.09 -9.32 -12.53
C GLN A 32 16.87 -8.00 -12.66
N ARG A 33 16.68 -7.11 -11.71
CA ARG A 33 17.30 -5.77 -11.70
C ARG A 33 18.82 -5.82 -11.90
N TYR A 34 19.50 -6.85 -11.39
CA TYR A 34 20.92 -7.05 -11.59
C TYR A 34 21.30 -7.26 -13.08
N ILE A 35 20.44 -7.89 -13.86
CA ILE A 35 20.62 -8.01 -15.32
C ILE A 35 20.30 -6.67 -16.00
N ASP A 36 19.22 -6.01 -15.61
CA ASP A 36 18.84 -4.68 -16.10
C ASP A 36 19.98 -3.67 -15.92
N LEU A 37 20.61 -3.63 -14.74
CA LEU A 37 21.74 -2.75 -14.45
C LEU A 37 23.00 -3.07 -15.27
N ILE A 38 23.18 -4.32 -15.73
CA ILE A 38 24.28 -4.72 -16.61
C ILE A 38 24.00 -4.30 -18.06
N MET A 39 22.75 -4.50 -18.51
CA MET A 39 22.37 -4.38 -19.92
C MET A 39 21.90 -2.97 -20.28
N ASN A 40 21.21 -2.28 -19.38
CA ASN A 40 20.55 -0.98 -19.60
C ASN A 40 21.27 0.11 -18.79
N GLN A 41 22.14 0.86 -19.44
CA GLN A 41 22.91 1.95 -18.79
C GLN A 41 21.97 3.03 -18.22
N GLU A 42 20.84 3.28 -18.87
CA GLU A 42 19.83 4.25 -18.45
C GLU A 42 19.28 3.91 -17.06
N SER A 43 18.94 2.65 -16.80
CA SER A 43 18.48 2.19 -15.47
C SER A 43 19.52 2.46 -14.39
N LYS A 44 20.79 2.21 -14.70
CA LYS A 44 21.90 2.48 -13.76
C LYS A 44 22.02 3.96 -13.43
N GLU A 45 21.85 4.84 -14.42
CA GLU A 45 21.91 6.29 -14.25
C GLU A 45 20.79 6.82 -13.37
N VAL A 46 19.59 6.26 -13.46
CA VAL A 46 18.47 6.59 -12.55
C VAL A 46 18.86 6.37 -11.09
N PHE A 47 19.46 5.23 -10.75
CA PHE A 47 19.85 4.92 -9.37
C PHE A 47 21.04 5.75 -8.88
N ILE A 48 21.98 6.11 -9.77
CA ILE A 48 23.05 7.06 -9.46
C ILE A 48 22.45 8.44 -9.14
N LYS A 49 21.50 8.93 -9.97
CA LYS A 49 20.81 10.19 -9.72
C LYS A 49 19.99 10.13 -8.43
N ARG A 50 19.26 9.04 -8.17
CA ARG A 50 18.53 8.83 -6.90
C ARG A 50 19.45 9.01 -5.69
N SER A 51 20.60 8.35 -5.70
CA SER A 51 21.60 8.49 -4.63
C SER A 51 22.10 9.93 -4.49
N LYS A 52 22.32 10.62 -5.61
CA LYS A 52 22.70 12.03 -5.61
C LYS A 52 21.57 12.93 -5.04
N ILE A 53 20.33 12.71 -5.41
CA ILE A 53 19.17 13.45 -4.89
C ILE A 53 19.12 13.35 -3.37
N LEU A 54 19.18 12.13 -2.80
CA LEU A 54 19.17 11.93 -1.35
C LEU A 54 20.34 12.61 -0.65
N LYS A 55 21.54 12.58 -1.25
CA LYS A 55 22.70 13.29 -0.73
C LYS A 55 22.48 14.80 -0.71
N GLU A 56 21.95 15.37 -1.80
CA GLU A 56 21.73 16.81 -1.90
C GLU A 56 20.58 17.28 -0.99
N ILE A 57 19.55 16.47 -0.75
CA ILE A 57 18.53 16.75 0.29
C ILE A 57 19.19 16.88 1.66
N ARG A 58 20.05 15.92 2.03
CA ARG A 58 20.78 15.97 3.31
C ARG A 58 21.67 17.21 3.43
N ASN A 59 22.39 17.56 2.35
CA ASN A 59 23.20 18.78 2.32
C ASN A 59 22.35 20.03 2.52
N PHE A 60 21.22 20.12 1.81
CA PHE A 60 20.29 21.26 1.89
C PHE A 60 19.71 21.45 3.30
N LEU A 61 19.36 20.35 3.96
CA LEU A 61 18.80 20.37 5.31
C LEU A 61 19.87 20.61 6.39
N ALA A 62 21.07 20.03 6.22
CA ALA A 62 22.20 20.26 7.12
C ALA A 62 22.63 21.73 7.13
N ASP A 63 22.65 22.40 5.96
CA ASP A 63 22.93 23.84 5.84
C ASP A 63 21.89 24.74 6.52
N ARG A 64 20.78 24.16 7.00
CA ARG A 64 19.67 24.82 7.71
C ARG A 64 19.46 24.30 9.13
N ASP A 65 20.48 23.63 9.67
CA ASP A 65 20.50 23.10 11.05
C ASP A 65 19.41 22.05 11.35
N PHE A 66 18.93 21.32 10.34
CA PHE A 66 18.05 20.18 10.57
C PHE A 66 18.84 18.95 11.02
N MET A 67 18.37 18.30 12.06
CA MET A 67 18.91 17.04 12.57
C MET A 67 18.21 15.85 11.91
N GLU A 68 18.98 14.95 11.26
CA GLU A 68 18.46 13.65 10.81
C GLU A 68 18.30 12.71 12.01
N VAL A 69 17.13 12.11 12.14
CA VAL A 69 16.79 11.20 13.22
C VAL A 69 16.20 9.90 12.67
N GLU A 70 16.13 8.87 13.50
CA GLU A 70 15.50 7.60 13.20
C GLU A 70 14.43 7.29 14.26
N THR A 71 13.24 6.91 13.80
CA THR A 71 12.11 6.55 14.67
C THR A 71 11.65 5.11 14.38
N PRO A 72 10.85 4.48 15.28
CA PRO A 72 10.48 3.09 15.13
C PRO A 72 9.69 2.79 13.85
N MET A 73 10.04 1.69 13.16
CA MET A 73 9.24 1.12 12.07
C MET A 73 8.10 0.23 12.58
N LEU A 74 8.31 -0.44 13.72
CA LEU A 74 7.30 -1.22 14.41
C LEU A 74 6.64 -0.35 15.45
N VAL A 75 5.34 -0.16 15.35
CA VAL A 75 4.56 0.76 16.20
C VAL A 75 3.34 0.04 16.77
N SER A 76 2.89 0.44 17.94
CA SER A 76 1.64 -0.05 18.52
C SER A 76 0.43 0.61 17.88
N ASN A 77 0.55 1.90 17.52
CA ASN A 77 -0.48 2.66 16.81
C ASN A 77 0.12 3.26 15.53
N ALA A 78 -0.49 2.97 14.37
CA ALA A 78 -0.11 3.54 13.09
C ALA A 78 -1.02 4.76 12.83
N GLY A 79 -0.48 5.96 12.98
CA GLY A 79 -1.17 7.23 12.74
C GLY A 79 -0.33 8.18 11.89
N GLY A 80 -0.85 9.38 11.62
CA GLY A 80 -0.18 10.40 10.80
C GLY A 80 -0.48 10.30 9.29
N ALA A 81 -1.39 9.42 8.89
CA ALA A 81 -1.89 9.32 7.52
C ALA A 81 -3.20 8.53 7.48
N ALA A 82 -4.05 8.80 6.49
CA ALA A 82 -5.18 7.94 6.16
C ALA A 82 -4.65 6.79 5.28
N ALA A 83 -4.40 5.63 5.88
CA ALA A 83 -3.87 4.45 5.17
C ALA A 83 -4.02 3.18 6.01
N ARG A 84 -4.21 2.04 5.35
CA ARG A 84 -4.29 0.75 6.02
C ARG A 84 -2.87 0.24 6.36
N PRO A 85 -2.55 -0.09 7.63
CA PRO A 85 -1.25 -0.62 8.01
C PRO A 85 -1.08 -2.11 7.66
N PHE A 86 0.16 -2.58 7.55
CA PHE A 86 0.50 -3.98 7.69
C PHE A 86 0.59 -4.35 9.16
N GLU A 87 0.03 -5.48 9.56
CA GLU A 87 0.03 -5.99 10.92
C GLU A 87 0.96 -7.21 11.04
N THR A 88 1.62 -7.35 12.18
CA THR A 88 2.47 -8.50 12.47
C THR A 88 2.50 -8.77 13.97
N HIS A 89 2.95 -9.96 14.38
CA HIS A 89 3.02 -10.37 15.78
C HIS A 89 4.46 -10.34 16.30
N TYR A 90 4.67 -9.67 17.43
CA TYR A 90 5.96 -9.65 18.13
C TYR A 90 6.02 -10.78 19.16
N ASN A 91 6.60 -11.91 18.77
CA ASN A 91 6.61 -13.16 19.57
C ASN A 91 7.19 -12.99 20.99
N ALA A 92 8.23 -12.18 21.16
CA ALA A 92 8.89 -12.03 22.46
C ALA A 92 8.02 -11.34 23.53
N LEU A 93 7.18 -10.39 23.10
CA LEU A 93 6.24 -9.68 23.97
C LEU A 93 4.82 -10.26 23.91
N ASN A 94 4.54 -11.15 22.94
CA ASN A 94 3.21 -11.67 22.63
C ASN A 94 2.21 -10.54 22.38
N GLU A 95 2.60 -9.58 21.55
CA GLU A 95 1.83 -8.39 21.21
C GLU A 95 1.72 -8.23 19.69
N ASP A 96 0.57 -7.76 19.23
CA ASP A 96 0.38 -7.39 17.84
C ASP A 96 0.92 -5.97 17.63
N VAL A 97 1.72 -5.80 16.58
CA VAL A 97 2.33 -4.53 16.21
C VAL A 97 2.07 -4.25 14.74
N LYS A 98 2.17 -2.98 14.36
CA LYS A 98 1.95 -2.52 12.99
C LYS A 98 3.23 -1.99 12.40
N LEU A 99 3.36 -2.06 11.07
CA LEU A 99 4.36 -1.30 10.35
C LEU A 99 3.86 0.14 10.20
N ARG A 100 4.73 1.12 10.45
CA ARG A 100 4.38 2.55 10.36
C ARG A 100 3.90 2.95 8.97
N ILE A 101 2.90 3.81 8.91
CA ILE A 101 2.34 4.40 7.68
C ILE A 101 2.83 5.83 7.43
N SER A 102 3.41 6.47 8.44
CA SER A 102 3.95 7.84 8.48
C SER A 102 5.04 7.94 9.53
N LEU A 103 5.79 9.03 9.54
CA LEU A 103 6.84 9.37 10.51
C LEU A 103 6.34 10.42 11.53
N GLU A 104 5.20 11.05 11.27
CA GLU A 104 4.68 12.28 11.83
C GLU A 104 4.64 12.30 13.37
N LEU A 105 3.91 11.36 13.98
CA LEU A 105 3.61 11.43 15.41
C LEU A 105 4.86 11.30 16.29
N TYR A 106 5.88 10.54 15.83
CA TYR A 106 7.15 10.43 16.52
C TYR A 106 8.01 11.70 16.38
N LEU A 107 8.05 12.28 15.18
CA LEU A 107 8.83 13.49 14.94
C LEU A 107 8.24 14.69 15.73
N LYS A 108 6.92 14.80 15.82
CA LYS A 108 6.26 15.81 16.67
C LYS A 108 6.60 15.64 18.15
N ARG A 109 6.70 14.42 18.67
CA ARG A 109 7.16 14.16 20.05
C ARG A 109 8.60 14.65 20.26
N LEU A 110 9.47 14.59 19.25
CA LEU A 110 10.82 15.16 19.34
C LEU A 110 10.81 16.69 19.39
N ILE A 111 9.87 17.35 18.69
CA ILE A 111 9.65 18.80 18.81
C ILE A 111 9.22 19.16 20.23
N VAL A 112 8.29 18.42 20.83
CA VAL A 112 7.91 18.58 22.24
C VAL A 112 9.14 18.40 23.15
N GLY A 113 10.03 17.46 22.83
CA GLY A 113 11.29 17.23 23.53
C GLY A 113 12.36 18.31 23.35
N GLY A 114 12.10 19.36 22.55
CA GLY A 114 13.00 20.50 22.35
C GLY A 114 13.98 20.36 21.18
N LEU A 115 13.82 19.36 20.31
CA LEU A 115 14.56 19.27 19.05
C LEU A 115 13.83 20.13 18.00
N GLU A 116 14.27 21.39 17.85
CA GLU A 116 13.54 22.40 17.09
C GLU A 116 13.47 22.16 15.58
N ARG A 117 14.39 21.38 15.00
CA ARG A 117 14.43 21.06 13.56
C ARG A 117 14.87 19.61 13.36
N VAL A 118 13.93 18.78 13.02
CA VAL A 118 14.17 17.34 12.82
C VAL A 118 13.63 16.88 11.47
N TYR A 119 14.28 15.88 10.90
CA TYR A 119 13.76 15.16 9.75
C TYR A 119 14.16 13.69 9.77
N GLU A 120 13.38 12.87 9.10
CA GLU A 120 13.71 11.47 8.83
C GLU A 120 13.44 11.16 7.37
N ILE A 121 14.37 10.45 6.72
CA ILE A 121 14.14 9.82 5.41
C ILE A 121 14.00 8.33 5.67
N GLY A 122 12.79 7.82 5.61
CA GLY A 122 12.49 6.45 6.02
C GLY A 122 11.52 5.71 5.10
N ARG A 123 11.49 4.39 5.27
CA ARG A 123 10.44 3.56 4.67
C ARG A 123 9.17 3.67 5.49
N VAL A 124 8.06 3.79 4.77
CA VAL A 124 6.70 3.66 5.29
C VAL A 124 5.97 2.59 4.50
N PHE A 125 4.93 2.02 5.11
CA PHE A 125 4.27 0.82 4.62
C PHE A 125 2.76 1.04 4.61
N ARG A 126 2.13 0.93 3.44
CA ARG A 126 0.68 1.05 3.28
C ARG A 126 0.14 -0.17 2.57
N ASN A 127 -0.78 -0.87 3.20
CA ASN A 127 -1.37 -2.11 2.69
C ASN A 127 -2.48 -1.80 1.68
N GLU A 128 -2.07 -1.22 0.57
CA GLU A 128 -2.92 -0.71 -0.50
C GLU A 128 -2.58 -1.36 -1.84
N GLY A 129 -3.28 -0.97 -2.89
CA GLY A 129 -3.03 -1.44 -4.26
C GLY A 129 -1.67 -1.01 -4.80
N VAL A 130 -1.21 -1.72 -5.84
CA VAL A 130 0.04 -1.44 -6.53
C VAL A 130 -0.27 -0.98 -7.95
N ASP A 131 0.18 0.22 -8.30
CA ASP A 131 0.04 0.79 -9.63
C ASP A 131 1.35 1.43 -10.13
N THR A 132 1.29 2.33 -11.10
CA THR A 132 2.45 3.03 -11.65
C THR A 132 3.00 4.10 -10.69
N ARG A 133 2.24 4.54 -9.70
CA ARG A 133 2.58 5.62 -8.76
C ARG A 133 2.69 5.15 -7.31
N HIS A 134 2.12 3.96 -6.99
CA HIS A 134 2.04 3.41 -5.64
C HIS A 134 2.75 2.08 -5.52
N ASN A 135 3.49 1.93 -4.44
CA ASN A 135 4.12 0.68 -4.01
C ASN A 135 3.85 0.51 -2.50
N PRO A 136 3.57 -0.71 -2.01
CA PRO A 136 3.15 -0.91 -0.62
C PRO A 136 4.21 -0.50 0.41
N GLU A 137 5.47 -0.42 0.02
CA GLU A 137 6.56 0.21 0.76
C GLU A 137 7.23 1.27 -0.11
N PHE A 138 7.43 2.45 0.42
CA PHE A 138 8.04 3.57 -0.31
C PHE A 138 8.84 4.47 0.62
N THR A 139 9.66 5.35 0.04
CA THR A 139 10.49 6.27 0.81
C THR A 139 9.77 7.60 0.98
N LEU A 140 9.53 7.95 2.22
CA LEU A 140 8.99 9.24 2.64
C LEU A 140 10.09 10.03 3.34
N MET A 141 10.11 11.32 3.18
CA MET A 141 10.83 12.23 4.05
C MET A 141 9.82 13.12 4.75
N GLU A 142 9.85 13.14 6.07
CA GLU A 142 9.11 14.11 6.85
C GLU A 142 10.07 14.98 7.65
N LEU A 143 9.75 16.26 7.75
CA LEU A 143 10.50 17.21 8.56
C LEU A 143 9.55 18.14 9.32
N TYR A 144 10.01 18.56 10.49
CA TYR A 144 9.27 19.44 11.38
C TYR A 144 10.20 20.52 11.91
N GLN A 145 9.70 21.76 11.92
CA GLN A 145 10.44 22.92 12.40
C GLN A 145 9.57 23.72 13.37
N ALA A 146 10.07 23.91 14.57
CA ALA A 146 9.46 24.80 15.58
C ALA A 146 9.56 26.27 15.15
N TYR A 147 8.61 27.06 15.61
CA TYR A 147 8.51 28.53 15.41
C TYR A 147 8.38 28.94 13.94
N THR A 148 7.72 28.11 13.15
CA THR A 148 7.32 28.40 11.78
C THR A 148 5.89 27.90 11.54
N ASP A 149 5.38 28.10 10.35
CA ASP A 149 4.04 27.73 9.90
C ASP A 149 4.07 27.14 8.50
N TYR A 150 2.90 26.89 7.92
CA TYR A 150 2.77 26.33 6.56
C TYR A 150 3.33 27.26 5.47
N GLU A 151 3.34 28.58 5.65
CA GLU A 151 3.96 29.51 4.70
C GLU A 151 5.48 29.35 4.68
N GLY A 152 6.12 29.22 5.85
CA GLY A 152 7.53 28.88 5.96
C GLY A 152 7.86 27.53 5.31
N MET A 153 6.96 26.56 5.40
CA MET A 153 7.11 25.27 4.69
C MET A 153 7.00 25.43 3.17
N MET A 154 6.14 26.31 2.64
CA MET A 154 6.12 26.63 1.20
C MET A 154 7.44 27.22 0.71
N GLU A 155 8.03 28.16 1.45
CA GLU A 155 9.32 28.77 1.10
C GLU A 155 10.47 27.75 1.14
N LEU A 156 10.50 26.88 2.15
CA LEU A 156 11.47 25.80 2.26
C LEU A 156 11.34 24.85 1.07
N THR A 157 10.13 24.44 0.74
CA THR A 157 9.84 23.52 -0.38
C THR A 157 10.26 24.10 -1.71
N GLU A 158 9.85 25.32 -2.02
CA GLU A 158 10.19 25.99 -3.28
C GLU A 158 11.71 26.12 -3.42
N SER A 159 12.42 26.52 -2.35
CA SER A 159 13.89 26.63 -2.36
C SER A 159 14.58 25.27 -2.51
N MET A 160 14.06 24.20 -1.88
CA MET A 160 14.62 22.85 -2.00
C MET A 160 14.44 22.28 -3.41
N PHE A 161 13.26 22.38 -4.00
CA PHE A 161 13.01 21.89 -5.36
C PHE A 161 13.90 22.59 -6.39
N ARG A 162 14.02 23.91 -6.28
CA ARG A 162 14.95 24.71 -7.12
C ARG A 162 16.40 24.26 -6.96
N TYR A 163 16.87 24.13 -5.72
CA TYR A 163 18.21 23.67 -5.40
C TYR A 163 18.50 22.27 -5.98
N LEU A 164 17.57 21.33 -5.81
CA LEU A 164 17.73 19.96 -6.31
C LEU A 164 17.77 19.92 -7.84
N ALA A 165 16.91 20.67 -8.52
CA ALA A 165 16.91 20.76 -9.98
C ALA A 165 18.24 21.27 -10.51
N GLU A 166 18.81 22.35 -9.93
CA GLU A 166 20.12 22.87 -10.29
C GLU A 166 21.24 21.86 -10.03
N LYS A 167 21.26 21.22 -8.84
CA LYS A 167 22.33 20.30 -8.45
C LYS A 167 22.30 18.97 -9.19
N VAL A 168 21.13 18.46 -9.51
CA VAL A 168 20.93 17.12 -10.09
C VAL A 168 20.79 17.19 -11.61
N CYS A 169 19.97 18.10 -12.11
CA CYS A 169 19.66 18.24 -13.53
C CYS A 169 20.50 19.32 -14.24
N GLY A 170 21.16 20.22 -13.48
CA GLY A 170 21.95 21.34 -14.03
C GLY A 170 21.10 22.50 -14.53
N SER A 171 19.80 22.49 -14.30
CA SER A 171 18.83 23.51 -14.74
C SER A 171 17.60 23.46 -13.84
N THR A 172 16.99 24.62 -13.59
CA THR A 172 15.66 24.71 -12.94
C THR A 172 14.51 24.35 -13.87
N LYS A 173 14.76 24.35 -15.19
CA LYS A 173 13.81 23.84 -16.18
C LYS A 173 14.13 22.39 -16.44
N ILE A 174 13.17 21.53 -16.13
CA ILE A 174 13.26 20.08 -16.33
C ILE A 174 12.22 19.65 -17.36
N SER A 175 12.46 18.50 -18.01
CA SER A 175 11.46 17.86 -18.87
C SER A 175 10.99 16.58 -18.18
N TYR A 176 9.69 16.41 -18.13
CA TYR A 176 9.07 15.16 -17.70
C TYR A 176 8.05 14.69 -18.73
N ASN A 177 8.28 13.52 -19.33
CA ASN A 177 7.46 12.96 -20.41
C ASN A 177 7.21 13.97 -21.55
N GLY A 178 8.24 14.74 -21.91
CA GLY A 178 8.19 15.77 -22.95
C GLY A 178 7.51 17.10 -22.54
N ILE A 179 7.06 17.22 -21.30
CA ILE A 179 6.46 18.45 -20.76
C ILE A 179 7.56 19.25 -20.04
N GLU A 180 7.74 20.52 -20.38
CA GLU A 180 8.64 21.42 -19.67
C GLU A 180 8.01 21.87 -18.35
N ILE A 181 8.72 21.66 -17.25
CA ILE A 181 8.38 22.09 -15.89
C ILE A 181 9.43 23.08 -15.42
N ASP A 182 9.01 24.29 -15.03
CA ASP A 182 9.90 25.38 -14.62
C ASP A 182 9.90 25.55 -13.08
N LEU A 183 10.87 24.92 -12.41
CA LEU A 183 11.07 25.01 -10.96
C LEU A 183 11.80 26.30 -10.54
N GLY A 184 12.23 27.14 -11.50
CA GLY A 184 12.92 28.41 -11.25
C GLY A 184 11.98 29.58 -11.01
N LYS A 185 10.72 29.49 -11.44
CA LYS A 185 9.70 30.50 -11.18
C LYS A 185 9.09 30.35 -9.80
N PRO A 186 8.49 31.40 -9.21
CA PRO A 186 7.64 31.27 -8.05
C PRO A 186 6.51 30.27 -8.32
N PHE A 187 6.28 29.37 -7.39
CA PHE A 187 5.19 28.39 -7.51
C PHE A 187 3.84 29.09 -7.36
N THR A 188 2.86 28.66 -8.13
CA THR A 188 1.50 29.20 -8.04
C THR A 188 0.90 28.83 -6.67
N ARG A 189 0.24 29.81 -6.03
CA ARG A 189 -0.52 29.61 -4.79
C ARG A 189 -2.00 29.76 -5.10
N MET A 190 -2.81 28.77 -4.76
CA MET A 190 -4.24 28.73 -5.06
C MET A 190 -4.99 28.02 -3.95
N THR A 191 -6.14 28.54 -3.53
CA THR A 191 -6.98 27.81 -2.58
C THR A 191 -7.69 26.64 -3.27
N MET A 192 -8.06 25.61 -2.53
CA MET A 192 -8.80 24.46 -3.06
C MET A 192 -10.12 24.94 -3.69
N ASN A 193 -10.85 25.86 -3.02
CA ASN A 193 -12.10 26.41 -3.57
C ASN A 193 -11.85 27.22 -4.85
N ASP A 194 -10.77 28.04 -4.92
CA ASP A 194 -10.44 28.78 -6.15
C ASP A 194 -10.08 27.85 -7.32
N ALA A 195 -9.42 26.72 -7.03
CA ALA A 195 -9.14 25.70 -8.03
C ALA A 195 -10.44 25.10 -8.57
N ILE A 196 -11.34 24.66 -7.69
CA ILE A 196 -12.63 24.10 -8.09
C ILE A 196 -13.43 25.13 -8.88
N LYS A 197 -13.51 26.37 -8.40
CA LYS A 197 -14.22 27.46 -9.08
C LYS A 197 -13.64 27.74 -10.47
N LYS A 198 -12.32 27.68 -10.61
CA LYS A 198 -11.64 27.90 -11.89
C LYS A 198 -11.98 26.83 -12.93
N TYR A 199 -12.04 25.57 -12.54
CA TYR A 199 -12.19 24.46 -13.48
C TYR A 199 -13.63 23.98 -13.65
N THR A 200 -14.51 24.22 -12.65
CA THR A 200 -15.92 23.78 -12.70
C THR A 200 -16.92 24.94 -12.75
N GLY A 201 -16.52 26.15 -12.35
CA GLY A 201 -17.42 27.28 -12.13
C GLY A 201 -18.17 27.25 -10.80
N ILE A 202 -18.01 26.21 -9.98
CA ILE A 202 -18.70 26.04 -8.70
C ILE A 202 -17.90 26.74 -7.59
N ASP A 203 -18.59 27.54 -6.78
CA ASP A 203 -18.04 28.22 -5.62
C ASP A 203 -18.57 27.59 -4.33
N PHE A 204 -17.77 26.73 -3.70
CA PHE A 204 -18.18 26.03 -2.46
C PHE A 204 -18.32 26.95 -1.26
N ASP A 205 -17.77 28.17 -1.28
CA ASP A 205 -18.03 29.16 -0.22
C ASP A 205 -19.50 29.62 -0.21
N THR A 206 -20.22 29.43 -1.32
CA THR A 206 -21.66 29.72 -1.42
C THR A 206 -22.57 28.52 -1.13
N VAL A 207 -22.02 27.34 -0.98
CA VAL A 207 -22.77 26.11 -0.66
C VAL A 207 -23.09 26.06 0.81
N ALA A 208 -24.37 25.95 1.16
CA ALA A 208 -24.85 26.20 2.53
C ALA A 208 -24.44 25.11 3.53
N ASP A 209 -24.60 23.85 3.16
CA ASP A 209 -24.47 22.71 4.09
C ASP A 209 -24.10 21.40 3.36
N ASP A 210 -24.00 20.30 4.14
CA ASP A 210 -23.68 18.96 3.65
C ASP A 210 -24.70 18.47 2.61
N ALA A 211 -25.99 18.73 2.82
CA ALA A 211 -27.04 18.28 1.90
C ALA A 211 -26.93 18.98 0.54
N ALA A 212 -26.62 20.29 0.56
CA ALA A 212 -26.38 21.05 -0.67
C ALA A 212 -25.13 20.58 -1.41
N ALA A 213 -24.05 20.24 -0.67
CA ALA A 213 -22.82 19.69 -1.24
C ALA A 213 -23.05 18.30 -1.87
N LYS A 214 -23.74 17.39 -1.18
CA LYS A 214 -24.11 16.06 -1.71
C LYS A 214 -24.96 16.16 -2.97
N LYS A 215 -25.91 17.08 -3.00
CA LYS A 215 -26.72 17.35 -4.20
C LYS A 215 -25.87 17.78 -5.39
N LEU A 216 -24.86 18.65 -5.18
CA LEU A 216 -23.90 19.02 -6.23
C LEU A 216 -23.10 17.81 -6.71
N ALA A 217 -22.68 16.92 -5.81
CA ALA A 217 -21.99 15.68 -6.17
C ALA A 217 -22.87 14.79 -7.06
N GLU A 218 -24.15 14.65 -6.74
CA GLU A 218 -25.13 13.92 -7.58
C GLU A 218 -25.29 14.56 -8.96
N GLU A 219 -25.43 15.89 -9.03
CA GLU A 219 -25.56 16.65 -10.28
C GLU A 219 -24.32 16.49 -11.18
N HIS A 220 -23.14 16.32 -10.59
CA HIS A 220 -21.87 16.12 -11.28
C HIS A 220 -21.41 14.66 -11.38
N HIS A 221 -22.25 13.69 -10.99
CA HIS A 221 -22.00 12.26 -11.05
C HIS A 221 -20.75 11.81 -10.24
N ILE A 222 -20.46 12.50 -9.14
CA ILE A 222 -19.41 12.14 -8.19
C ILE A 222 -19.99 11.16 -7.18
N ALA A 223 -19.37 10.00 -7.05
CA ALA A 223 -19.73 9.01 -6.02
C ALA A 223 -19.26 9.51 -4.64
N TYR A 224 -20.12 9.37 -3.64
CA TYR A 224 -19.81 9.71 -2.25
C TYR A 224 -20.44 8.70 -1.29
N GLU A 225 -19.94 8.68 -0.05
CA GLU A 225 -20.51 7.85 1.01
C GLU A 225 -21.47 8.66 1.89
N GLU A 226 -22.43 7.98 2.54
CA GLU A 226 -23.43 8.67 3.36
C GLU A 226 -22.81 9.46 4.53
N ARG A 227 -21.68 8.99 5.06
CA ARG A 227 -20.91 9.65 6.13
C ARG A 227 -20.23 10.94 5.69
N HIS A 228 -20.01 11.16 4.39
CA HIS A 228 -19.29 12.33 3.89
C HIS A 228 -20.00 13.63 4.23
N LYS A 229 -19.23 14.62 4.64
CA LYS A 229 -19.65 15.98 4.92
C LYS A 229 -19.26 16.91 3.77
N LYS A 230 -19.58 18.18 3.87
CA LYS A 230 -19.24 19.18 2.85
C LYS A 230 -17.74 19.20 2.51
N GLY A 231 -16.86 19.09 3.51
CA GLY A 231 -15.41 19.07 3.29
C GLY A 231 -14.94 17.87 2.48
N ASP A 232 -15.49 16.68 2.74
CA ASP A 232 -15.18 15.48 1.95
C ASP A 232 -15.64 15.66 0.49
N ILE A 233 -16.82 16.23 0.26
CA ILE A 233 -17.33 16.52 -1.09
C ILE A 233 -16.45 17.52 -1.82
N ILE A 234 -15.96 18.57 -1.14
CA ILE A 234 -15.01 19.53 -1.72
C ILE A 234 -13.76 18.80 -2.22
N ASN A 235 -13.22 17.88 -1.42
CA ASN A 235 -12.05 17.09 -1.80
C ASN A 235 -12.33 16.22 -3.04
N LEU A 236 -13.45 15.52 -3.07
CA LEU A 236 -13.87 14.70 -4.24
C LEU A 236 -14.00 15.56 -5.53
N PHE A 237 -14.52 16.78 -5.42
CA PHE A 237 -14.56 17.70 -6.56
C PHE A 237 -13.17 18.14 -7.01
N PHE A 238 -12.27 18.38 -6.06
CA PHE A 238 -10.90 18.75 -6.38
C PHE A 238 -10.16 17.61 -7.10
N GLU A 239 -10.23 16.39 -6.58
CA GLU A 239 -9.63 15.19 -7.18
C GLU A 239 -10.14 14.95 -8.61
N GLU A 240 -11.46 15.00 -8.83
CA GLU A 240 -12.05 14.70 -10.13
C GLU A 240 -11.75 15.76 -11.19
N PHE A 241 -11.80 17.06 -10.82
CA PHE A 241 -11.79 18.14 -11.81
C PHE A 241 -10.51 18.96 -11.85
N CYS A 242 -9.73 19.02 -10.76
CA CYS A 242 -8.62 19.96 -10.64
C CYS A 242 -7.24 19.33 -10.77
N GLU A 243 -6.98 18.18 -10.13
CA GLU A 243 -5.64 17.57 -10.09
C GLU A 243 -5.02 17.38 -11.48
N LYS A 244 -5.80 16.89 -12.43
CA LYS A 244 -5.38 16.63 -13.81
C LYS A 244 -4.94 17.88 -14.58
N GLU A 245 -5.30 19.07 -14.10
CA GLU A 245 -4.98 20.37 -14.72
C GLU A 245 -3.72 21.01 -14.12
N LEU A 246 -3.17 20.46 -13.05
CA LEU A 246 -2.04 21.02 -12.30
C LEU A 246 -0.70 20.51 -12.83
N ILE A 247 -0.26 21.10 -13.96
CA ILE A 247 0.99 20.70 -14.62
C ILE A 247 2.21 21.43 -14.03
N GLN A 248 2.16 22.76 -13.93
CA GLN A 248 3.24 23.56 -13.36
C GLN A 248 3.14 23.58 -11.82
N PRO A 249 4.26 23.77 -11.10
CA PRO A 249 4.26 23.75 -9.63
C PRO A 249 3.19 24.67 -9.03
N THR A 250 2.25 24.05 -8.29
CA THR A 250 1.11 24.77 -7.71
C THR A 250 0.87 24.26 -6.28
N PHE A 251 0.90 25.18 -5.33
CA PHE A 251 0.45 24.93 -3.97
C PHE A 251 -1.08 25.09 -3.93
N ILE A 252 -1.77 24.03 -3.53
CA ILE A 252 -3.20 24.04 -3.22
C ILE A 252 -3.36 24.20 -1.73
N MET A 253 -4.03 25.28 -1.31
CA MET A 253 -4.12 25.70 0.09
C MET A 253 -5.57 25.67 0.59
N ASP A 254 -5.73 25.88 1.90
CA ASP A 254 -7.04 26.07 2.54
C ASP A 254 -7.95 24.85 2.41
N HIS A 255 -7.39 23.68 2.74
CA HIS A 255 -8.11 22.41 2.76
C HIS A 255 -9.24 22.43 3.81
N PRO A 256 -10.32 21.68 3.61
CA PRO A 256 -11.38 21.48 4.60
C PRO A 256 -10.86 20.84 5.88
N ILE A 257 -11.49 21.20 6.98
CA ILE A 257 -11.16 20.69 8.32
C ILE A 257 -11.44 19.19 8.44
N GLU A 258 -12.47 18.69 7.77
CA GLU A 258 -12.94 17.31 7.83
C GLU A 258 -11.86 16.30 7.39
N ILE A 259 -11.06 16.68 6.40
CA ILE A 259 -10.00 15.85 5.83
C ILE A 259 -8.60 16.16 6.38
N SER A 260 -8.51 16.88 7.51
CA SER A 260 -7.23 17.40 8.04
C SER A 260 -7.13 17.27 9.56
N PRO A 261 -7.08 16.03 10.11
CA PRO A 261 -7.23 15.79 11.55
C PRO A 261 -6.07 16.31 12.42
N LEU A 262 -4.89 16.55 11.85
CA LEU A 262 -3.66 16.92 12.57
C LEU A 262 -3.23 18.38 12.32
N THR A 263 -4.08 19.15 11.63
CA THR A 263 -3.76 20.48 11.14
C THR A 263 -4.47 21.58 11.93
N LYS A 264 -3.79 22.69 12.12
CA LYS A 264 -4.30 23.88 12.78
C LYS A 264 -5.37 24.58 11.95
N LYS A 265 -6.49 24.97 12.58
CA LYS A 265 -7.56 25.80 11.96
C LYS A 265 -7.04 27.16 11.54
N LYS A 266 -7.54 27.68 10.42
CA LYS A 266 -7.30 29.08 10.05
C LYS A 266 -8.08 30.01 11.01
N PRO A 267 -7.41 31.00 11.61
CA PRO A 267 -8.10 31.94 12.49
C PRO A 267 -9.22 32.73 11.81
N SER A 268 -9.08 32.97 10.50
CA SER A 268 -10.05 33.76 9.70
C SER A 268 -11.28 32.94 9.27
N ASP A 269 -11.14 31.61 9.16
CA ASP A 269 -12.19 30.70 8.74
C ASP A 269 -11.94 29.31 9.35
N PRO A 270 -12.53 28.98 10.50
CA PRO A 270 -12.30 27.71 11.19
C PRO A 270 -12.81 26.45 10.45
N THR A 271 -13.52 26.59 9.37
CA THR A 271 -13.91 25.48 8.49
C THR A 271 -12.77 25.03 7.58
N LYS A 272 -11.71 25.84 7.48
CA LYS A 272 -10.50 25.60 6.71
C LYS A 272 -9.29 25.49 7.63
N VAL A 273 -8.25 24.85 7.13
CA VAL A 273 -7.01 24.64 7.90
C VAL A 273 -5.81 25.25 7.19
N GLU A 274 -4.75 25.54 7.94
CA GLU A 274 -3.46 26.01 7.45
C GLU A 274 -2.66 24.85 6.85
N ARG A 275 -3.08 24.35 5.69
CA ARG A 275 -2.52 23.21 4.94
C ARG A 275 -2.29 23.59 3.50
N PHE A 276 -1.26 23.01 2.91
CA PHE A 276 -1.10 22.96 1.46
C PHE A 276 -0.64 21.60 0.99
N GLU A 277 -0.97 21.28 -0.25
CA GLU A 277 -0.36 20.24 -1.05
C GLU A 277 0.31 20.84 -2.27
N LEU A 278 1.51 20.37 -2.61
CA LEU A 278 2.20 20.76 -3.83
C LEU A 278 1.90 19.76 -4.94
N PHE A 279 1.31 20.27 -6.00
CA PHE A 279 1.10 19.51 -7.24
C PHE A 279 2.11 19.91 -8.31
N ILE A 280 2.72 18.92 -8.96
CA ILE A 280 3.57 19.07 -10.14
C ILE A 280 3.23 17.93 -11.10
N ASN A 281 2.92 18.24 -12.35
CA ASN A 281 2.56 17.23 -13.36
C ASN A 281 1.43 16.30 -12.91
N THR A 282 0.37 16.86 -12.37
CA THR A 282 -0.81 16.16 -11.85
C THR A 282 -0.56 15.28 -10.62
N TRP A 283 0.59 15.39 -9.98
CA TRP A 283 0.96 14.58 -8.82
C TRP A 283 1.14 15.41 -7.57
N GLU A 284 0.58 14.98 -6.49
CA GLU A 284 0.94 15.44 -5.15
C GLU A 284 2.40 15.05 -4.87
N MET A 285 3.25 16.05 -4.68
CA MET A 285 4.67 15.90 -4.39
C MET A 285 4.98 15.97 -2.90
N CYS A 286 4.21 16.78 -2.17
CA CYS A 286 4.30 16.91 -0.73
C CYS A 286 3.01 17.47 -0.13
N ASN A 287 2.83 17.20 1.16
CA ASN A 287 1.73 17.65 1.99
C ASN A 287 2.29 18.31 3.25
N ALA A 288 1.83 19.50 3.58
CA ALA A 288 2.37 20.29 4.67
C ALA A 288 1.31 21.15 5.35
N TYR A 289 1.54 21.43 6.63
CA TYR A 289 0.62 22.26 7.39
C TYR A 289 1.29 22.92 8.62
N SER A 290 0.59 23.92 9.18
CA SER A 290 0.84 24.33 10.54
C SER A 290 0.26 23.26 11.48
N GLU A 291 1.10 22.75 12.36
CA GLU A 291 0.74 21.63 13.24
C GLU A 291 -0.33 22.03 14.26
N LEU A 292 -1.33 21.18 14.44
CA LEU A 292 -2.28 21.34 15.54
C LEU A 292 -1.54 21.07 16.85
N ASN A 293 -1.42 22.12 17.66
CA ASN A 293 -0.71 22.08 18.95
C ASN A 293 -1.62 22.34 20.15
N ASP A 294 -2.94 22.38 19.94
CA ASP A 294 -3.94 22.43 21.00
C ASP A 294 -4.38 21.00 21.36
N PRO A 295 -4.04 20.47 22.55
CA PRO A 295 -4.38 19.11 22.94
C PRO A 295 -5.90 18.86 23.06
N ILE A 296 -6.69 19.90 23.35
CA ILE A 296 -8.16 19.78 23.46
C ILE A 296 -8.75 19.60 22.06
N ASP A 297 -8.40 20.47 21.11
CA ASP A 297 -8.84 20.35 19.71
C ASP A 297 -8.35 19.01 19.09
N GLN A 298 -7.11 18.62 19.39
CA GLN A 298 -6.57 17.34 18.87
C GLN A 298 -7.37 16.13 19.39
N ARG A 299 -7.75 16.12 20.66
CA ARG A 299 -8.58 15.05 21.24
C ARG A 299 -9.96 15.00 20.58
N GLU A 300 -10.57 16.14 20.30
CA GLU A 300 -11.85 16.21 19.57
C GLU A 300 -11.73 15.68 18.14
N ARG A 301 -10.59 15.97 17.46
CA ARG A 301 -10.34 15.46 16.09
C ARG A 301 -10.14 13.95 16.08
N PHE A 302 -9.37 13.39 17.01
CA PHE A 302 -9.20 11.95 17.14
C PHE A 302 -10.52 11.25 17.46
N ALA A 303 -11.34 11.81 18.35
CA ALA A 303 -12.66 11.25 18.63
C ALA A 303 -13.57 11.24 17.39
N ALA A 304 -13.46 12.23 16.51
CA ALA A 304 -14.17 12.24 15.23
C ALA A 304 -13.63 11.15 14.26
N GLN A 305 -12.32 10.92 14.24
CA GLN A 305 -11.71 9.85 13.45
C GLN A 305 -12.10 8.45 13.98
N ASP A 306 -12.09 8.24 15.29
CA ASP A 306 -12.59 7.00 15.90
C ASP A 306 -14.06 6.73 15.55
N ALA A 307 -14.88 7.77 15.47
CA ALA A 307 -16.28 7.64 15.04
C ALA A 307 -16.39 7.26 13.54
N ASN A 308 -15.51 7.79 12.68
CA ASN A 308 -15.44 7.40 11.27
C ASN A 308 -15.00 5.92 11.13
N ALA A 309 -13.98 5.50 11.90
CA ALA A 309 -13.56 4.10 11.95
C ALA A 309 -14.70 3.17 12.38
N ALA A 310 -15.46 3.54 13.41
CA ALA A 310 -16.65 2.79 13.86
C ALA A 310 -17.77 2.76 12.80
N ALA A 311 -17.81 3.73 11.90
CA ALA A 311 -18.74 3.79 10.77
C ALA A 311 -18.24 3.02 9.53
N GLY A 312 -17.08 2.36 9.61
CA GLY A 312 -16.53 1.49 8.56
C GLY A 312 -15.42 2.12 7.71
N ASP A 313 -14.81 3.21 8.19
CA ASP A 313 -13.63 3.79 7.56
C ASP A 313 -12.36 3.07 8.02
N ASP A 314 -11.88 2.14 7.21
CA ASP A 314 -10.67 1.35 7.49
C ASP A 314 -9.36 2.17 7.47
N GLU A 315 -9.41 3.42 6.98
CA GLU A 315 -8.26 4.32 6.85
C GLU A 315 -8.27 5.44 7.90
N ALA A 316 -9.34 5.52 8.72
CA ALA A 316 -9.43 6.52 9.78
C ALA A 316 -8.34 6.31 10.84
N GLU A 317 -7.78 7.42 11.31
CA GLU A 317 -6.79 7.41 12.39
C GLU A 317 -7.43 7.02 13.73
N HIS A 318 -6.69 6.28 14.54
CA HIS A 318 -7.09 5.97 15.91
C HIS A 318 -6.44 6.91 16.92
N THR A 319 -7.16 7.17 18.01
CA THR A 319 -6.64 7.99 19.13
C THR A 319 -5.30 7.45 19.62
N ASP A 320 -4.28 8.30 19.64
CA ASP A 320 -2.96 8.04 20.24
C ASP A 320 -2.84 8.83 21.55
N GLU A 321 -3.11 8.16 22.66
CA GLU A 321 -3.08 8.79 24.01
C GLU A 321 -1.66 9.24 24.39
N ASP A 322 -0.61 8.56 23.94
CA ASP A 322 0.76 8.98 24.22
C ASP A 322 1.13 10.26 23.45
N PHE A 323 0.64 10.40 22.23
CA PHE A 323 0.79 11.65 21.48
C PHE A 323 -0.01 12.80 22.11
N LEU A 324 -1.24 12.55 22.57
CA LEU A 324 -2.02 13.56 23.30
C LEU A 324 -1.32 13.98 24.59
N ASN A 325 -0.78 13.05 25.38
CA ASN A 325 0.03 13.37 26.56
C ASN A 325 1.23 14.23 26.22
N ALA A 326 1.91 13.98 25.09
CA ALA A 326 3.01 14.83 24.63
C ALA A 326 2.52 16.25 24.30
N LEU A 327 1.39 16.41 23.62
CA LEU A 327 0.81 17.73 23.36
C LEU A 327 0.40 18.48 24.63
N GLU A 328 -0.08 17.78 25.67
CA GLU A 328 -0.41 18.35 26.98
C GLU A 328 0.83 18.89 27.73
N ILE A 329 2.03 18.35 27.47
CA ILE A 329 3.30 18.93 27.94
C ILE A 329 3.56 20.27 27.27
N GLY A 330 3.21 20.40 26.00
CA GLY A 330 3.31 21.62 25.20
C GLY A 330 4.17 21.47 23.97
N MET A 331 3.57 21.63 22.79
CA MET A 331 4.29 21.72 21.51
C MET A 331 4.32 23.17 21.05
N PRO A 332 5.50 23.75 20.71
CA PRO A 332 5.56 25.09 20.17
C PRO A 332 4.84 25.18 18.82
N PRO A 333 4.46 26.39 18.32
CA PRO A 333 4.03 26.54 16.94
C PRO A 333 5.03 25.89 15.99
N THR A 334 4.57 24.99 15.14
CA THR A 334 5.43 24.13 14.33
C THR A 334 4.86 24.02 12.92
N GLY A 335 5.70 24.11 11.91
CA GLY A 335 5.40 23.71 10.55
C GLY A 335 5.95 22.32 10.27
N GLY A 336 5.15 21.46 9.65
CA GLY A 336 5.55 20.13 9.25
C GLY A 336 5.26 19.86 7.77
N ILE A 337 6.01 18.93 7.18
CA ILE A 337 5.85 18.56 5.78
C ILE A 337 6.33 17.14 5.50
N GLY A 338 5.57 16.41 4.68
CA GLY A 338 5.93 15.11 4.15
C GLY A 338 6.18 15.16 2.64
N TYR A 339 7.31 14.62 2.18
CA TYR A 339 7.69 14.55 0.77
C TYR A 339 7.74 13.11 0.27
N GLY A 340 7.03 12.83 -0.82
CA GLY A 340 7.18 11.57 -1.55
C GLY A 340 8.51 11.50 -2.30
N ILE A 341 9.54 10.92 -1.69
CA ILE A 341 10.89 10.86 -2.27
C ILE A 341 10.91 10.09 -3.59
N ASP A 342 10.16 9.00 -3.68
CA ASP A 342 10.10 8.23 -4.93
C ASP A 342 9.49 9.04 -6.06
N ARG A 343 8.41 9.80 -5.80
CA ARG A 343 7.80 10.73 -6.79
C ARG A 343 8.76 11.86 -7.18
N LEU A 344 9.50 12.42 -6.22
CA LEU A 344 10.53 13.43 -6.50
C LEU A 344 11.64 12.87 -7.40
N VAL A 345 12.09 11.66 -7.15
CA VAL A 345 13.09 10.98 -7.98
C VAL A 345 12.53 10.72 -9.39
N MET A 346 11.28 10.23 -9.51
CA MET A 346 10.62 10.06 -10.81
C MET A 346 10.62 11.36 -11.61
N LEU A 347 10.23 12.47 -10.99
CA LEU A 347 10.19 13.79 -11.61
C LEU A 347 11.56 14.24 -12.12
N LEU A 348 12.61 14.14 -11.29
CA LEU A 348 13.96 14.61 -11.61
C LEU A 348 14.77 13.66 -12.52
N THR A 349 14.27 12.45 -12.76
CA THR A 349 14.92 11.44 -13.62
C THR A 349 14.14 11.12 -14.88
N ASP A 350 12.98 11.75 -15.09
CA ASP A 350 12.05 11.47 -16.19
C ASP A 350 11.63 9.99 -16.22
N SER A 351 11.31 9.43 -15.04
CA SER A 351 10.92 8.03 -14.89
C SER A 351 9.40 7.90 -14.84
N ALA A 352 8.82 7.06 -15.70
CA ALA A 352 7.38 6.98 -15.88
C ALA A 352 6.64 6.23 -14.75
N ALA A 353 7.31 5.31 -14.06
CA ALA A 353 6.72 4.50 -13.02
C ALA A 353 7.58 4.44 -11.76
N ILE A 354 6.94 4.31 -10.59
CA ILE A 354 7.63 4.18 -9.30
C ILE A 354 8.59 2.98 -9.28
N ARG A 355 8.27 1.91 -10.02
CA ARG A 355 9.13 0.72 -10.16
C ARG A 355 10.43 1.02 -10.88
N ASP A 356 10.50 2.04 -11.72
CA ASP A 356 11.73 2.46 -12.41
C ASP A 356 12.75 3.04 -11.43
N VAL A 357 12.28 3.66 -10.36
CA VAL A 357 13.13 4.32 -9.35
C VAL A 357 13.35 3.46 -8.09
N LEU A 358 12.75 2.29 -8.00
CA LEU A 358 12.98 1.30 -6.94
C LEU A 358 13.90 0.19 -7.46
N LEU A 359 14.95 -0.14 -6.68
CA LEU A 359 15.87 -1.23 -7.07
C LEU A 359 15.15 -2.57 -7.15
N PHE A 360 14.36 -2.91 -6.13
CA PHE A 360 13.58 -4.13 -6.05
C PHE A 360 12.14 -3.79 -5.68
N PRO A 361 11.28 -3.43 -6.68
CA PRO A 361 9.89 -3.12 -6.42
C PRO A 361 9.10 -4.38 -6.04
N THR A 362 7.99 -4.19 -5.35
CA THR A 362 7.05 -5.29 -5.06
C THR A 362 6.41 -5.77 -6.36
N MET A 363 6.52 -7.07 -6.62
CA MET A 363 6.01 -7.73 -7.82
C MET A 363 5.09 -8.89 -7.45
N LYS A 364 4.03 -9.11 -8.24
CA LYS A 364 3.20 -10.32 -8.09
C LYS A 364 4.07 -11.58 -8.28
N SER A 365 3.81 -12.62 -7.51
CA SER A 365 4.50 -13.90 -7.65
C SER A 365 4.21 -14.54 -9.01
N LEU A 366 5.23 -15.10 -9.67
CA LEU A 366 5.11 -15.73 -11.00
C LEU A 366 4.17 -16.95 -11.04
N GLY A 367 3.60 -17.37 -9.91
CA GLY A 367 2.61 -18.45 -9.81
C GLY A 367 1.17 -18.01 -9.67
N SER A 368 0.88 -16.72 -9.42
CA SER A 368 -0.48 -16.23 -9.18
C SER A 368 -1.30 -15.95 -10.45
N ASP A 369 -0.64 -15.80 -11.61
CA ASP A 369 -1.32 -15.44 -12.87
C ASP A 369 -1.87 -16.66 -13.65
N LYS A 370 -1.76 -17.89 -13.12
CA LYS A 370 -2.37 -19.07 -13.77
C LYS A 370 -3.89 -19.16 -13.63
N GLN A 371 -4.53 -18.26 -12.90
CA GLN A 371 -5.98 -18.26 -12.74
C GLN A 371 -6.75 -17.22 -13.58
N GLU A 372 -6.11 -16.20 -14.17
CA GLU A 372 -6.86 -15.12 -14.85
C GLU A 372 -6.67 -14.99 -16.39
N ASN A 373 -5.75 -15.70 -17.05
CA ASN A 373 -5.55 -15.52 -18.49
C ASN A 373 -5.60 -16.83 -19.29
N LYS A 374 -6.84 -17.31 -19.56
CA LYS A 374 -7.12 -18.11 -20.77
C LYS A 374 -7.84 -17.26 -21.81
N ALA A 375 -7.15 -16.35 -22.48
CA ALA A 375 -7.55 -15.85 -23.80
C ALA A 375 -6.34 -15.17 -24.48
N SER A 376 -5.52 -15.92 -25.16
CA SER A 376 -5.01 -15.69 -26.51
C SER A 376 -3.82 -16.61 -26.81
N LYS A 377 -4.01 -17.27 -27.90
CA LYS A 377 -3.18 -18.28 -28.61
C LYS A 377 -1.78 -17.73 -28.96
N SER A 378 -0.76 -18.50 -28.99
CA SER A 378 -0.28 -19.58 -29.88
C SER A 378 1.24 -19.52 -30.11
N THR A 379 1.84 -20.70 -30.09
CA THR A 379 2.96 -21.24 -30.93
C THR A 379 4.37 -20.68 -30.68
N THR A 380 5.38 -21.42 -30.44
CA THR A 380 5.92 -22.71 -30.86
C THR A 380 7.20 -23.05 -30.08
N THR A 381 7.31 -24.30 -29.63
CA THR A 381 8.43 -25.27 -29.62
C THR A 381 9.90 -24.77 -29.59
N GLU A 382 10.81 -25.32 -28.81
CA GLU A 382 11.29 -26.71 -28.64
C GLU A 382 12.29 -26.84 -27.48
N ASN A 383 12.18 -27.97 -26.79
CA ASN A 383 13.19 -28.83 -26.14
C ASN A 383 14.34 -28.24 -25.29
N CYS A 384 14.33 -28.58 -23.99
CA CYS A 384 15.42 -29.28 -23.35
C CYS A 384 14.95 -30.14 -22.15
N ASP A 385 15.44 -31.36 -22.11
CA ASP A 385 15.01 -32.52 -21.34
C ASP A 385 15.23 -32.44 -19.82
N GLN A 386 14.20 -32.93 -19.11
CA GLN A 386 14.17 -33.86 -17.98
C GLN A 386 14.90 -33.54 -16.66
N ILE A 387 14.11 -33.16 -15.67
CA ILE A 387 14.01 -33.95 -14.42
C ILE A 387 12.52 -33.88 -14.01
N ALA A 388 11.88 -35.05 -14.04
CA ALA A 388 10.46 -35.21 -13.76
C ALA A 388 10.17 -35.19 -12.26
N THR A 389 9.43 -34.19 -11.80
CA THR A 389 8.47 -34.36 -10.71
C THR A 389 7.09 -34.31 -11.33
N VAL A 390 6.40 -35.44 -11.29
CA VAL A 390 5.03 -35.58 -11.81
C VAL A 390 4.11 -34.80 -10.88
N GLU A 391 3.77 -33.55 -11.24
CA GLU A 391 2.57 -32.89 -10.73
C GLU A 391 1.41 -33.30 -11.62
N GLU A 392 0.53 -34.18 -11.14
CA GLU A 392 -0.74 -34.44 -11.77
C GLU A 392 -1.54 -33.15 -11.88
N LYS A 393 -1.74 -32.66 -13.10
CA LYS A 393 -2.62 -31.52 -13.40
C LYS A 393 -4.06 -31.97 -13.24
N ILE A 394 -4.71 -31.54 -12.16
CA ILE A 394 -6.14 -31.71 -11.98
C ILE A 394 -6.85 -30.82 -13.03
N ASP A 395 -7.60 -31.43 -13.93
CA ASP A 395 -8.42 -30.74 -14.92
C ASP A 395 -9.80 -30.40 -14.34
N PHE A 396 -10.01 -29.12 -14.04
CA PHE A 396 -11.26 -28.60 -13.51
C PHE A 396 -12.27 -28.21 -14.60
N SER A 397 -12.00 -28.45 -15.88
CA SER A 397 -12.88 -28.02 -16.99
C SER A 397 -14.28 -28.64 -16.95
N ASN A 398 -14.45 -29.76 -16.25
CA ASN A 398 -15.72 -30.50 -16.11
C ASN A 398 -16.31 -30.39 -14.71
N VAL A 399 -15.76 -29.57 -13.81
CA VAL A 399 -16.30 -29.39 -12.45
C VAL A 399 -17.55 -28.52 -12.53
N LYS A 400 -18.70 -29.10 -12.20
CA LYS A 400 -19.95 -28.38 -12.04
C LYS A 400 -20.03 -27.84 -10.61
N ILE A 401 -19.99 -26.50 -10.46
CA ILE A 401 -20.17 -25.86 -9.16
C ILE A 401 -21.64 -26.00 -8.78
N GLU A 402 -21.90 -26.72 -7.71
CA GLU A 402 -23.22 -26.83 -7.13
C GLU A 402 -23.52 -25.60 -6.25
N PRO A 403 -24.77 -25.12 -6.20
CA PRO A 403 -25.13 -24.03 -5.28
C PRO A 403 -25.00 -24.49 -3.82
N LEU A 404 -24.87 -23.55 -2.90
CA LEU A 404 -24.86 -23.83 -1.46
C LEU A 404 -26.16 -24.55 -1.07
N PHE A 405 -26.03 -25.68 -0.37
CA PHE A 405 -27.17 -26.50 0.07
C PHE A 405 -27.74 -26.06 1.40
N GLU A 406 -26.98 -25.34 2.21
CA GLU A 406 -27.32 -24.92 3.56
C GLU A 406 -27.15 -23.40 3.71
N GLU A 407 -27.80 -22.86 4.74
CA GLU A 407 -27.65 -21.45 5.10
C GLU A 407 -26.23 -21.16 5.60
N THR A 408 -25.81 -19.90 5.54
CA THR A 408 -24.52 -19.46 6.05
C THR A 408 -24.43 -19.69 7.55
N VAL A 409 -23.33 -20.31 8.01
CA VAL A 409 -23.04 -20.49 9.44
C VAL A 409 -22.25 -19.30 9.97
N ASP A 410 -22.55 -18.91 11.23
CA ASP A 410 -21.77 -17.88 11.92
C ASP A 410 -20.39 -18.38 12.31
N PHE A 411 -19.47 -17.45 12.56
CA PHE A 411 -18.07 -17.76 12.88
C PHE A 411 -17.91 -18.59 14.17
N ASP A 412 -18.76 -18.35 15.19
CA ASP A 412 -18.67 -19.06 16.46
C ASP A 412 -19.07 -20.53 16.30
N THR A 413 -19.96 -20.82 15.39
CA THR A 413 -20.33 -22.20 15.05
C THR A 413 -19.24 -22.87 14.23
N PHE A 414 -18.69 -22.18 13.22
CA PHE A 414 -17.58 -22.66 12.40
C PHE A 414 -16.32 -22.91 13.22
N SER A 415 -15.97 -22.01 14.13
CA SER A 415 -14.76 -22.09 14.98
C SER A 415 -14.72 -23.27 15.95
N LYS A 416 -15.87 -23.92 16.18
CA LYS A 416 -15.95 -25.15 16.99
C LYS A 416 -15.52 -26.41 16.22
N SER A 417 -15.30 -26.30 14.91
CA SER A 417 -14.87 -27.42 14.07
C SER A 417 -13.35 -27.59 14.15
N ASP A 418 -12.89 -28.81 14.47
CA ASP A 418 -11.45 -29.14 14.52
C ASP A 418 -11.03 -29.75 13.18
N PHE A 419 -10.43 -28.91 12.33
CA PHE A 419 -9.90 -29.29 11.02
C PHE A 419 -8.46 -29.80 11.18
N ARG A 420 -8.17 -31.02 10.70
CA ARG A 420 -6.83 -31.59 10.72
C ARG A 420 -6.40 -32.12 9.37
N ALA A 421 -5.10 -31.98 9.07
CA ALA A 421 -4.47 -32.72 7.99
C ALA A 421 -4.29 -34.18 8.45
N VAL A 422 -4.90 -35.10 7.74
CA VAL A 422 -4.91 -36.52 8.07
C VAL A 422 -4.39 -37.37 6.92
N LYS A 423 -3.62 -38.41 7.18
CA LYS A 423 -3.14 -39.32 6.17
C LYS A 423 -4.06 -40.51 6.02
N VAL A 424 -4.47 -40.81 4.79
CA VAL A 424 -5.30 -41.99 4.50
C VAL A 424 -4.45 -43.26 4.54
N LYS A 425 -4.69 -44.12 5.52
CA LYS A 425 -4.07 -45.44 5.64
C LYS A 425 -4.80 -46.48 4.81
N GLU A 426 -6.14 -46.48 4.89
CA GLU A 426 -7.00 -47.37 4.14
C GLU A 426 -8.25 -46.59 3.69
N CYS A 427 -8.76 -46.94 2.51
CA CYS A 427 -10.03 -46.49 2.01
C CYS A 427 -10.77 -47.63 1.34
N VAL A 428 -12.01 -47.89 1.75
CA VAL A 428 -12.83 -48.99 1.21
C VAL A 428 -14.26 -48.50 0.92
N ALA A 429 -14.88 -49.03 -0.12
CA ALA A 429 -16.28 -48.76 -0.43
C ALA A 429 -17.18 -49.39 0.63
N VAL A 430 -18.16 -48.61 1.12
CA VAL A 430 -19.12 -49.13 2.11
C VAL A 430 -20.10 -50.10 1.43
N PRO A 431 -20.22 -51.38 1.94
CA PRO A 431 -21.13 -52.36 1.37
C PRO A 431 -22.56 -51.82 1.32
N LYS A 432 -23.21 -51.93 0.18
CA LYS A 432 -24.59 -51.47 -0.12
C LYS A 432 -24.77 -49.94 -0.27
N SER A 433 -23.72 -49.15 -0.20
CA SER A 433 -23.79 -47.71 -0.54
C SER A 433 -23.01 -47.45 -1.81
N LYS A 434 -23.64 -46.69 -2.74
CA LYS A 434 -22.96 -46.23 -3.96
C LYS A 434 -22.30 -44.85 -3.78
N LYS A 435 -22.50 -44.23 -2.61
CA LYS A 435 -22.02 -42.86 -2.33
C LYS A 435 -20.92 -42.78 -1.29
N LEU A 436 -20.80 -43.79 -0.40
CA LEU A 436 -19.95 -43.71 0.78
C LEU A 436 -18.64 -44.51 0.64
N LEU A 437 -17.55 -43.82 1.02
CA LEU A 437 -16.25 -44.43 1.31
C LEU A 437 -15.99 -44.42 2.82
N GLN A 438 -15.39 -45.48 3.34
CA GLN A 438 -14.90 -45.56 4.69
C GLN A 438 -13.39 -45.39 4.69
N PHE A 439 -12.93 -44.43 5.47
CA PHE A 439 -11.52 -44.08 5.63
C PHE A 439 -10.99 -44.54 6.97
N THR A 440 -9.78 -45.11 6.98
CA THR A 440 -8.93 -45.27 8.18
C THR A 440 -7.82 -44.20 8.08
N LEU A 441 -7.86 -43.23 8.98
CA LEU A 441 -7.06 -42.01 8.93
C LEU A 441 -6.10 -41.93 10.09
N ASP A 442 -4.87 -41.50 9.81
CA ASP A 442 -3.87 -41.13 10.81
C ASP A 442 -3.89 -39.61 10.98
N ASP A 443 -4.31 -39.14 12.13
CA ASP A 443 -4.38 -37.70 12.50
C ASP A 443 -3.20 -37.28 13.40
N GLY A 444 -2.15 -38.14 13.54
CA GLY A 444 -0.98 -37.88 14.37
C GLY A 444 -1.18 -38.12 15.88
N THR A 445 -2.36 -38.55 16.30
CA THR A 445 -2.64 -38.82 17.74
C THR A 445 -2.17 -40.21 18.21
N GLY A 446 -1.71 -41.03 17.28
CA GLY A 446 -1.30 -42.45 17.57
C GLY A 446 -2.45 -43.43 17.59
N VAL A 447 -3.69 -43.01 17.37
CA VAL A 447 -4.88 -43.86 17.26
C VAL A 447 -5.55 -43.57 15.93
N ASP A 448 -5.75 -44.61 15.09
CA ASP A 448 -6.37 -44.48 13.81
C ASP A 448 -7.86 -44.10 13.96
N ARG A 449 -8.30 -43.12 13.14
CA ARG A 449 -9.67 -42.63 13.13
C ARG A 449 -10.44 -43.17 11.93
N THR A 450 -11.66 -43.65 12.16
CA THR A 450 -12.55 -44.07 11.08
C THR A 450 -13.55 -42.98 10.76
N ILE A 451 -13.59 -42.52 9.50
CA ILE A 451 -14.56 -41.55 9.01
C ILE A 451 -15.26 -42.11 7.77
N LEU A 452 -16.56 -41.80 7.62
CA LEU A 452 -17.33 -42.08 6.43
C LEU A 452 -17.55 -40.75 5.65
N SER A 453 -17.36 -40.79 4.35
CA SER A 453 -17.56 -39.61 3.49
C SER A 453 -18.31 -39.98 2.21
N GLY A 454 -19.18 -39.08 1.75
CA GLY A 454 -20.04 -39.24 0.57
C GLY A 454 -19.36 -39.01 -0.79
N ILE A 455 -18.04 -39.22 -0.89
CA ILE A 455 -17.27 -38.87 -2.07
C ILE A 455 -16.98 -40.01 -3.06
N HIS A 456 -17.63 -41.17 -2.87
CA HIS A 456 -17.43 -42.35 -3.77
C HIS A 456 -17.86 -42.09 -5.23
N SER A 457 -18.71 -41.09 -5.48
CA SER A 457 -19.08 -40.69 -6.85
C SER A 457 -17.99 -39.89 -7.57
N TYR A 458 -16.95 -39.46 -6.85
CA TYR A 458 -15.88 -38.59 -7.37
C TYR A 458 -14.51 -39.27 -7.36
N TYR A 459 -14.30 -40.28 -6.47
CA TYR A 459 -13.02 -40.94 -6.28
C TYR A 459 -13.18 -42.45 -6.04
N GLU A 460 -12.32 -43.25 -6.65
CA GLU A 460 -12.22 -44.64 -6.30
C GLU A 460 -11.32 -44.83 -5.04
N PRO A 461 -11.58 -45.84 -4.21
CA PRO A 461 -10.83 -46.07 -2.94
C PRO A 461 -9.30 -46.07 -3.11
N GLU A 462 -8.82 -46.69 -4.18
CA GLU A 462 -7.39 -46.88 -4.46
C GLU A 462 -6.69 -45.56 -4.76
N GLU A 463 -7.41 -44.57 -5.27
CA GLU A 463 -6.85 -43.26 -5.59
C GLU A 463 -6.55 -42.43 -4.34
N LEU A 464 -7.18 -42.73 -3.22
CA LEU A 464 -7.12 -41.94 -1.99
C LEU A 464 -6.13 -42.52 -0.96
N VAL A 465 -5.80 -43.80 -1.02
CA VAL A 465 -4.85 -44.41 -0.10
C VAL A 465 -3.47 -43.76 -0.21
N GLY A 466 -2.91 -43.37 0.91
CA GLY A 466 -1.60 -42.72 1.03
C GLY A 466 -1.63 -41.18 0.78
N LYS A 467 -2.76 -40.60 0.39
CA LYS A 467 -2.90 -39.16 0.26
C LYS A 467 -3.14 -38.47 1.61
N THR A 468 -2.87 -37.17 1.69
CA THR A 468 -3.17 -36.34 2.85
C THR A 468 -4.43 -35.54 2.53
N LEU A 469 -5.42 -35.60 3.41
CA LEU A 469 -6.70 -34.91 3.29
C LEU A 469 -6.90 -33.96 4.48
N ILE A 470 -7.85 -33.03 4.34
CA ILE A 470 -8.34 -32.25 5.49
C ILE A 470 -9.64 -32.91 5.96
N ALA A 471 -9.71 -33.24 7.24
CA ALA A 471 -10.90 -33.83 7.85
C ALA A 471 -11.34 -33.05 9.08
N ILE A 472 -12.66 -32.95 9.30
CA ILE A 472 -13.22 -32.47 10.56
C ILE A 472 -13.19 -33.63 11.56
N THR A 473 -12.42 -33.49 12.63
CA THR A 473 -12.10 -34.61 13.53
C THR A 473 -12.94 -34.63 14.80
N ASN A 474 -13.70 -33.61 15.10
CA ASN A 474 -14.53 -33.51 16.31
C ASN A 474 -16.03 -33.70 16.09
N LEU A 475 -16.42 -34.31 14.98
CA LEU A 475 -17.81 -34.69 14.78
C LEU A 475 -18.18 -35.86 15.72
N PRO A 476 -19.40 -35.89 16.34
CA PRO A 476 -19.84 -36.96 17.16
C PRO A 476 -20.01 -38.26 16.36
N PRO A 477 -19.82 -39.46 16.95
CA PRO A 477 -20.09 -40.71 16.27
C PRO A 477 -21.52 -40.80 15.77
N CYS A 478 -21.70 -41.03 14.46
CA CYS A 478 -23.02 -41.24 13.86
C CYS A 478 -23.29 -42.70 13.61
N LEU A 479 -24.44 -43.22 14.07
CA LEU A 479 -24.92 -44.56 13.76
C LEU A 479 -25.63 -44.59 12.42
N LEU A 480 -25.00 -45.18 11.40
CA LEU A 480 -25.69 -45.47 10.13
C LEU A 480 -26.55 -46.71 10.27
N TYR A 481 -27.86 -46.53 10.31
CA TYR A 481 -28.80 -47.62 10.20
C TYR A 481 -28.87 -48.12 8.75
N THR A 482 -28.77 -49.43 8.55
CA THR A 482 -28.68 -50.11 7.25
C THR A 482 -29.99 -50.27 6.50
N SER A 483 -30.95 -49.38 6.68
CA SER A 483 -32.18 -49.33 5.83
C SER A 483 -32.61 -47.92 5.58
N ASP A 484 -32.60 -47.53 4.34
CA ASP A 484 -33.27 -46.35 3.71
C ASP A 484 -32.82 -44.93 4.07
N ALA A 485 -31.77 -44.73 4.83
CA ALA A 485 -31.27 -43.38 5.10
C ALA A 485 -29.98 -43.07 4.32
N ALA A 486 -29.89 -43.46 3.06
CA ALA A 486 -28.77 -43.11 2.16
C ALA A 486 -29.08 -41.86 1.33
N ASP A 487 -30.16 -41.18 1.61
CA ASP A 487 -30.50 -39.88 1.04
C ASP A 487 -30.47 -38.84 2.16
N ASP A 488 -29.72 -37.82 1.93
CA ASP A 488 -29.68 -36.57 2.68
C ASP A 488 -29.15 -36.60 4.13
N ARG A 489 -27.96 -36.12 4.28
CA ARG A 489 -27.22 -35.65 5.47
C ARG A 489 -25.98 -36.45 5.82
N ILE A 490 -24.95 -36.32 5.02
CA ILE A 490 -23.56 -36.25 5.50
C ILE A 490 -22.82 -35.33 4.54
N SER A 491 -22.58 -34.11 4.99
CA SER A 491 -21.58 -33.17 4.43
C SER A 491 -20.19 -33.60 4.85
#